data_9379ef5ae8afaa0628f4e6cff21d2960
#
_entry.id   9379ef5ae8afaa0628f4e6cff21d2960
#
_cell.length_a   1.000
_cell.length_b   1.000
_cell.length_c   1.000
_cell.angle_alpha   90.00
_cell.angle_beta   90.00
_cell.angle_gamma   90.00
#
_symmetry.space_group_name_H-M   'P 1'
#
loop_
_entity.id
_entity.type
_entity.pdbx_description
1 polymer ?
#
loop_
_entity_poly.entity_id
_entity_poly.type
_entity_poly.pdbx_seq_one_letter_code
_entity_poly.pdbx_strand_id
1 'polypeptide(L)'
;MAQKLWEKSVQVNKEIERFTVGRDREMDLYLAKHDVLGSMAHITMLQSIGLLTEDELKQLLTELRKIHAQAEQGNFVIEEGVEDVHSQVELMLTRSLGDVGKKIHSGRSRNDQVLLDLKLFTRAQLKEVAELTEQLFYVLINQSEKFKNILMPGYTHLQIAMPSSFGLWFGAYAESLVDDMMFLQAAFKMCNRNPLGSAAGYGSSFPLNRSLTTGLLGFDSMNYNVVYAQMGRGKVERNVAFALASIAGTLSKLAFDACLFNSQNFGFVKLPDECTTGSSIMPHKKNPDVFELTRAKCNKIQSLPQQIMMIANNLPSGYFRDLQIIKEVFLPAFDELKDCLRMTTYIMNEIKVNEHIVDDDRYLLIFSVEEVNRLAREGMPFRDAYKKVGLDIEAGKFTHSKEVHHTHEGSIGNLCNDRINLLMQEVIEGFNFCSMAEAEKALLATGE
;
A
#
# COMPACT_ATOMS: atom_id res chain seq x y z
N MET A 1 25.63 13.59 29.43
CA MET A 1 24.57 14.26 28.68
C MET A 1 24.94 14.13 27.21
N ALA A 2 24.06 13.63 26.37
CA ALA A 2 24.32 13.56 24.92
C ALA A 2 24.35 15.00 24.37
N GLN A 3 25.51 15.40 23.86
CA GLN A 3 25.72 16.72 23.30
C GLN A 3 25.24 16.72 21.86
N LYS A 4 24.36 17.62 21.47
CA LYS A 4 23.89 17.71 20.08
C LYS A 4 25.06 18.10 19.17
N LEU A 5 25.19 17.46 18.01
CA LEU A 5 26.30 17.65 17.05
C LEU A 5 26.56 19.13 16.66
N TRP A 6 25.57 20.00 16.79
CA TRP A 6 25.63 21.43 16.44
C TRP A 6 25.63 22.38 17.64
N GLU A 7 25.64 21.84 18.90
CA GLU A 7 25.54 22.64 20.12
C GLU A 7 26.86 23.37 20.39
N LYS A 8 26.85 24.69 20.30
CA LYS A 8 28.06 25.54 20.46
C LYS A 8 28.16 26.26 21.79
N SER A 9 27.11 26.47 22.55
CA SER A 9 27.12 27.15 23.87
C SER A 9 25.79 27.70 24.36
N VAL A 10 24.69 27.53 23.61
CA VAL A 10 23.38 28.03 24.00
C VAL A 10 22.54 26.88 24.52
N GLN A 11 22.09 26.98 25.77
CA GLN A 11 21.15 26.02 26.36
C GLN A 11 19.81 26.08 25.58
N VAL A 12 19.43 24.98 24.96
CA VAL A 12 18.17 24.90 24.19
C VAL A 12 17.00 24.91 25.18
N ASN A 13 16.04 25.81 24.94
CA ASN A 13 14.79 25.84 25.72
C ASN A 13 14.02 24.53 25.48
N LYS A 14 13.66 23.83 26.55
CA LYS A 14 12.94 22.53 26.48
C LYS A 14 11.59 22.62 25.74
N GLU A 15 10.91 23.74 25.80
CA GLU A 15 9.65 23.93 25.06
C GLU A 15 9.88 24.05 23.55
N ILE A 16 10.93 24.77 23.16
CA ILE A 16 11.34 24.86 21.75
C ILE A 16 11.79 23.50 21.24
N GLU A 17 12.56 22.76 22.03
CA GLU A 17 12.97 21.40 21.69
C GLU A 17 11.75 20.47 21.49
N ARG A 18 10.82 20.47 22.44
CA ARG A 18 9.58 19.69 22.33
C ARG A 18 8.78 20.04 21.07
N PHE A 19 8.68 21.31 20.73
CA PHE A 19 7.96 21.76 19.54
C PHE A 19 8.67 21.34 18.24
N THR A 20 9.99 21.51 18.18
CA THR A 20 10.77 21.25 16.95
C THR A 20 11.04 19.77 16.69
N VAL A 21 11.19 18.96 17.73
CA VAL A 21 11.33 17.49 17.61
C VAL A 21 9.95 16.85 17.38
N GLY A 22 8.91 17.33 18.08
CA GLY A 22 7.56 16.80 17.95
C GLY A 22 7.53 15.28 18.17
N ARG A 23 6.92 14.57 17.21
CA ARG A 23 6.83 13.10 17.18
C ARG A 23 7.96 12.43 16.39
N ASP A 24 8.99 13.18 16.00
CA ASP A 24 10.02 12.68 15.08
C ASP A 24 10.76 11.44 15.61
N ARG A 25 11.07 11.41 16.91
CA ARG A 25 11.68 10.23 17.56
C ARG A 25 10.81 8.99 17.45
N GLU A 26 9.50 9.13 17.62
CA GLU A 26 8.54 8.02 17.46
C GLU A 26 8.49 7.52 16.02
N MET A 27 8.44 8.45 15.06
CA MET A 27 8.38 8.14 13.64
C MET A 27 9.71 7.56 13.14
N ASP A 28 10.83 8.01 13.66
CA ASP A 28 12.15 7.51 13.26
C ASP A 28 12.40 6.05 13.66
N LEU A 29 11.65 5.50 14.61
CA LEU A 29 11.73 4.07 14.93
C LEU A 29 11.32 3.19 13.74
N TYR A 30 10.41 3.65 12.89
CA TYR A 30 10.08 2.99 11.61
C TYR A 30 11.27 2.92 10.65
N LEU A 31 12.20 3.86 10.77
CA LEU A 31 13.33 4.02 9.86
C LEU A 31 14.63 3.37 10.38
N ALA A 32 14.68 2.94 11.65
CA ALA A 32 15.91 2.55 12.29
C ALA A 32 16.71 1.48 11.55
N LYS A 33 16.10 0.39 11.11
CA LYS A 33 16.79 -0.65 10.35
C LYS A 33 17.27 -0.17 8.98
N HIS A 34 16.54 0.75 8.38
CA HIS A 34 16.85 1.31 7.06
C HIS A 34 18.00 2.29 7.13
N ASP A 35 18.11 3.11 8.19
CA ASP A 35 19.26 3.97 8.45
C ASP A 35 20.54 3.15 8.62
N VAL A 36 20.45 2.02 9.32
CA VAL A 36 21.59 1.12 9.48
C VAL A 36 22.04 0.51 8.17
N LEU A 37 21.11 0.03 7.32
CA LEU A 37 21.43 -0.48 5.98
C LEU A 37 22.08 0.60 5.09
N GLY A 38 21.51 1.79 5.09
CA GLY A 38 22.06 2.94 4.40
C GLY A 38 23.46 3.30 4.87
N SER A 39 23.68 3.23 6.18
CA SER A 39 24.98 3.46 6.81
C SER A 39 26.01 2.40 6.43
N MET A 40 25.65 1.11 6.34
CA MET A 40 26.53 0.05 5.87
C MET A 40 27.02 0.27 4.43
N ALA A 41 26.09 0.62 3.55
CA ALA A 41 26.45 0.93 2.16
C ALA A 41 27.33 2.18 2.07
N HIS A 42 27.06 3.19 2.90
CA HIS A 42 27.84 4.43 2.92
C HIS A 42 29.28 4.21 3.38
N ILE A 43 29.49 3.49 4.50
CA ILE A 43 30.86 3.24 4.99
C ILE A 43 31.65 2.33 4.05
N THR A 44 31.00 1.39 3.37
CA THR A 44 31.65 0.60 2.31
C THR A 44 32.12 1.50 1.18
N MET A 45 31.33 2.47 0.78
CA MET A 45 31.74 3.48 -0.18
C MET A 45 32.89 4.37 0.35
N LEU A 46 32.83 4.80 1.63
CA LEU A 46 33.92 5.59 2.23
C LEU A 46 35.25 4.85 2.21
N GLN A 47 35.26 3.56 2.45
CA GLN A 47 36.47 2.74 2.32
C GLN A 47 36.97 2.69 0.88
N SER A 48 36.07 2.54 -0.10
CA SER A 48 36.44 2.49 -1.53
C SER A 48 37.10 3.79 -2.06
N ILE A 49 36.87 4.90 -1.38
CA ILE A 49 37.48 6.20 -1.70
C ILE A 49 38.61 6.61 -0.74
N GLY A 50 39.05 5.71 0.13
CA GLY A 50 40.20 5.88 1.02
C GLY A 50 39.96 6.71 2.28
N LEU A 51 38.70 6.98 2.65
CA LEU A 51 38.33 7.68 3.90
C LEU A 51 38.26 6.76 5.12
N LEU A 52 38.14 5.45 4.89
CA LEU A 52 38.24 4.41 5.91
C LEU A 52 39.28 3.38 5.49
N THR A 53 39.99 2.82 6.48
CA THR A 53 40.79 1.62 6.26
C THR A 53 39.90 0.38 6.22
N GLU A 54 40.44 -0.75 5.76
CA GLU A 54 39.74 -2.02 5.74
C GLU A 54 39.35 -2.49 7.14
N ASP A 55 40.25 -2.31 8.13
CA ASP A 55 40.01 -2.67 9.54
C ASP A 55 38.91 -1.79 10.17
N GLU A 56 38.89 -0.49 9.88
CA GLU A 56 37.83 0.42 10.33
C GLU A 56 36.45 0.04 9.73
N LEU A 57 36.43 -0.28 8.44
CA LEU A 57 35.22 -0.77 7.79
C LEU A 57 34.70 -2.02 8.46
N LYS A 58 35.54 -3.02 8.73
CA LYS A 58 35.18 -4.28 9.38
C LYS A 58 34.60 -4.05 10.79
N GLN A 59 35.21 -3.15 11.59
CA GLN A 59 34.72 -2.79 12.91
C GLN A 59 33.32 -2.14 12.82
N LEU A 60 33.16 -1.15 11.94
CA LEU A 60 31.88 -0.45 11.75
C LEU A 60 30.78 -1.37 11.26
N LEU A 61 31.03 -2.24 10.28
CA LEU A 61 30.06 -3.22 9.79
C LEU A 61 29.62 -4.19 10.90
N THR A 62 30.57 -4.63 11.75
CA THR A 62 30.25 -5.53 12.87
C THR A 62 29.29 -4.87 13.85
N GLU A 63 29.54 -3.62 14.23
CA GLU A 63 28.65 -2.90 15.17
C GLU A 63 27.31 -2.54 14.51
N LEU A 64 27.31 -2.10 13.25
CA LEU A 64 26.06 -1.80 12.54
C LEU A 64 25.16 -3.03 12.43
N ARG A 65 25.69 -4.22 12.19
CA ARG A 65 24.89 -5.46 12.19
C ARG A 65 24.23 -5.75 13.54
N LYS A 66 24.92 -5.46 14.66
CA LYS A 66 24.32 -5.58 16.01
C LYS A 66 23.18 -4.57 16.18
N ILE A 67 23.39 -3.33 15.75
CA ILE A 67 22.35 -2.27 15.82
C ILE A 67 21.15 -2.66 14.92
N HIS A 68 21.41 -3.18 13.73
CA HIS A 68 20.34 -3.67 12.85
C HIS A 68 19.51 -4.77 13.51
N ALA A 69 20.16 -5.75 14.13
CA ALA A 69 19.47 -6.83 14.84
C ALA A 69 18.61 -6.31 16.01
N GLN A 70 19.08 -5.27 16.74
CA GLN A 70 18.27 -4.61 17.76
C GLN A 70 17.04 -3.92 17.18
N ALA A 71 17.18 -3.24 16.02
CA ALA A 71 16.08 -2.59 15.35
C ALA A 71 15.04 -3.61 14.84
N GLU A 72 15.48 -4.71 14.23
CA GLU A 72 14.59 -5.80 13.79
C GLU A 72 13.81 -6.45 14.94
N GLN A 73 14.41 -6.56 16.12
CA GLN A 73 13.76 -7.11 17.32
C GLN A 73 12.87 -6.11 18.07
N GLY A 74 12.77 -4.85 17.59
CA GLY A 74 12.01 -3.80 18.26
C GLY A 74 12.69 -3.27 19.56
N ASN A 75 13.98 -3.55 19.73
CA ASN A 75 14.75 -3.17 20.92
C ASN A 75 15.59 -1.89 20.73
N PHE A 76 15.52 -1.28 19.54
CA PHE A 76 16.20 -0.01 19.28
C PHE A 76 15.45 1.15 19.93
N VAL A 77 16.15 2.01 20.63
CA VAL A 77 15.57 3.15 21.34
C VAL A 77 16.36 4.41 21.00
N ILE A 78 15.67 5.50 20.73
CA ILE A 78 16.28 6.83 20.63
C ILE A 78 16.28 7.44 22.05
N GLU A 79 17.47 7.64 22.62
CA GLU A 79 17.65 8.10 23.99
C GLU A 79 17.12 9.53 24.18
N GLU A 80 16.70 9.85 25.41
CA GLU A 80 16.35 11.22 25.78
C GLU A 80 17.52 12.19 25.54
N GLY A 81 17.26 13.31 24.86
CA GLY A 81 18.30 14.26 24.46
C GLY A 81 18.96 13.97 23.10
N VAL A 82 18.70 12.82 22.50
CA VAL A 82 19.07 12.52 21.11
C VAL A 82 17.96 12.98 20.19
N GLU A 83 18.30 13.62 19.05
CA GLU A 83 17.31 14.29 18.20
C GLU A 83 16.56 13.30 17.28
N ASP A 84 17.29 12.36 16.68
CA ASP A 84 16.81 11.49 15.60
C ASP A 84 17.55 10.14 15.58
N VAL A 85 17.12 9.24 14.70
CA VAL A 85 17.72 7.92 14.47
C VAL A 85 19.19 8.01 14.08
N HIS A 86 19.54 8.96 13.20
CA HIS A 86 20.91 9.12 12.71
C HIS A 86 21.90 9.44 13.83
N SER A 87 21.49 10.36 14.71
CA SER A 87 22.28 10.71 15.90
C SER A 87 22.39 9.56 16.88
N GLN A 88 21.35 8.74 17.03
CA GLN A 88 21.38 7.58 17.91
C GLN A 88 22.36 6.52 17.37
N VAL A 89 22.33 6.21 16.09
CA VAL A 89 23.27 5.26 15.47
C VAL A 89 24.72 5.74 15.61
N GLU A 90 24.98 7.03 15.30
CA GLU A 90 26.33 7.61 15.46
C GLU A 90 26.80 7.59 16.92
N LEU A 91 25.91 7.88 17.88
CA LEU A 91 26.21 7.82 19.30
C LEU A 91 26.58 6.39 19.74
N MET A 92 25.83 5.38 19.32
CA MET A 92 26.11 3.98 19.62
C MET A 92 27.46 3.55 19.07
N LEU A 93 27.77 3.90 17.81
CA LEU A 93 29.06 3.62 17.16
C LEU A 93 30.22 4.34 17.87
N THR A 94 30.02 5.60 18.25
CA THR A 94 31.05 6.38 18.97
C THR A 94 31.32 5.81 20.38
N ARG A 95 30.31 5.34 21.06
CA ARG A 95 30.47 4.69 22.36
C ARG A 95 31.24 3.36 22.26
N SER A 96 31.01 2.61 21.19
CA SER A 96 31.65 1.31 20.98
C SER A 96 33.06 1.42 20.38
N LEU A 97 33.28 2.33 19.43
CA LEU A 97 34.47 2.38 18.59
C LEU A 97 35.28 3.70 18.70
N GLY A 98 34.84 4.63 19.57
CA GLY A 98 35.52 5.92 19.72
C GLY A 98 35.56 6.75 18.44
N ASP A 99 36.74 7.23 18.03
CA ASP A 99 36.94 8.09 16.88
C ASP A 99 36.61 7.39 15.56
N VAL A 100 36.72 6.07 15.47
CA VAL A 100 36.30 5.30 14.28
C VAL A 100 34.80 5.46 14.05
N GLY A 101 34.00 5.39 15.14
CA GLY A 101 32.54 5.59 15.05
C GLY A 101 32.13 6.94 14.50
N LYS A 102 32.88 8.01 14.78
CA LYS A 102 32.60 9.37 14.28
C LYS A 102 32.81 9.53 12.77
N LYS A 103 33.62 8.68 12.14
CA LYS A 103 33.92 8.76 10.70
C LYS A 103 32.71 8.47 9.81
N ILE A 104 31.65 7.82 10.33
CA ILE A 104 30.46 7.44 9.60
C ILE A 104 29.75 8.64 8.96
N HIS A 105 29.87 9.83 9.53
CA HIS A 105 29.21 11.04 9.05
C HIS A 105 29.93 11.71 7.86
N SER A 106 31.13 11.27 7.51
CA SER A 106 31.93 11.88 6.43
C SER A 106 31.20 11.83 5.09
N GLY A 107 31.10 12.97 4.40
CA GLY A 107 30.55 13.06 3.03
C GLY A 107 29.02 12.93 2.92
N ARG A 108 28.28 12.93 4.02
CA ARG A 108 26.80 12.92 4.01
C ARG A 108 26.21 13.99 4.92
N SER A 109 24.92 14.19 4.83
CA SER A 109 24.10 15.04 5.69
C SER A 109 22.93 14.25 6.22
N ARG A 110 22.33 14.67 7.36
CA ARG A 110 21.02 14.16 7.78
C ARG A 110 19.95 14.27 6.70
N ASN A 111 20.09 15.26 5.81
CA ASN A 111 19.12 15.48 4.73
C ASN A 111 19.10 14.31 3.74
N ASP A 112 20.26 13.82 3.25
CA ASP A 112 20.29 12.68 2.33
C ASP A 112 20.15 11.32 3.04
N GLN A 113 20.48 11.23 4.35
CA GLN A 113 20.19 10.07 5.16
C GLN A 113 18.69 9.82 5.28
N VAL A 114 17.91 10.80 5.74
CA VAL A 114 16.45 10.63 5.90
C VAL A 114 15.75 10.38 4.58
N LEU A 115 16.26 10.95 3.46
CA LEU A 115 15.73 10.64 2.13
C LEU A 115 15.96 9.17 1.75
N LEU A 116 17.14 8.66 2.04
CA LEU A 116 17.47 7.26 1.80
C LEU A 116 16.60 6.34 2.64
N ASP A 117 16.52 6.60 3.95
CA ASP A 117 15.75 5.77 4.89
C ASP A 117 14.28 5.69 4.50
N LEU A 118 13.67 6.82 4.15
CA LEU A 118 12.30 6.87 3.66
C LEU A 118 12.11 6.06 2.39
N LYS A 119 13.08 6.06 1.46
CA LYS A 119 12.99 5.26 0.24
C LYS A 119 13.18 3.77 0.50
N LEU A 120 14.11 3.40 1.36
CA LEU A 120 14.31 2.01 1.76
C LEU A 120 13.08 1.47 2.49
N PHE A 121 12.57 2.21 3.47
CA PHE A 121 11.31 1.90 4.15
C PHE A 121 10.16 1.76 3.16
N THR A 122 9.96 2.77 2.31
CA THR A 122 8.83 2.79 1.37
C THR A 122 8.89 1.62 0.39
N ARG A 123 10.07 1.27 -0.12
CA ARG A 123 10.26 0.11 -1.00
C ARG A 123 9.85 -1.20 -0.30
N ALA A 124 10.28 -1.38 0.94
CA ALA A 124 9.91 -2.56 1.75
C ALA A 124 8.40 -2.62 1.99
N GLN A 125 7.79 -1.49 2.35
CA GLN A 125 6.35 -1.42 2.59
C GLN A 125 5.51 -1.61 1.32
N LEU A 126 5.96 -1.07 0.18
CA LEU A 126 5.29 -1.28 -1.11
C LEU A 126 5.32 -2.75 -1.55
N LYS A 127 6.41 -3.46 -1.25
CA LYS A 127 6.50 -4.92 -1.47
C LYS A 127 5.43 -5.65 -0.66
N GLU A 128 5.34 -5.40 0.64
CA GLU A 128 4.32 -6.03 1.51
C GLU A 128 2.89 -5.71 1.05
N VAL A 129 2.62 -4.45 0.67
CA VAL A 129 1.30 -4.04 0.14
C VAL A 129 1.00 -4.76 -1.17
N ALA A 130 1.98 -4.88 -2.08
CA ALA A 130 1.80 -5.61 -3.34
C ALA A 130 1.47 -7.09 -3.09
N GLU A 131 2.22 -7.76 -2.21
CA GLU A 131 2.00 -9.18 -1.85
C GLU A 131 0.62 -9.40 -1.21
N LEU A 132 0.17 -8.50 -0.34
CA LEU A 132 -1.16 -8.59 0.28
C LEU A 132 -2.29 -8.29 -0.72
N THR A 133 -2.07 -7.35 -1.64
CA THR A 133 -3.04 -7.05 -2.70
C THR A 133 -3.17 -8.22 -3.68
N GLU A 134 -2.05 -8.85 -4.03
CA GLU A 134 -2.01 -10.07 -4.84
C GLU A 134 -2.78 -11.22 -4.17
N GLN A 135 -2.58 -11.42 -2.86
CA GLN A 135 -3.33 -12.43 -2.10
C GLN A 135 -4.84 -12.19 -2.16
N LEU A 136 -5.29 -10.96 -1.96
CA LEU A 136 -6.70 -10.59 -2.09
C LEU A 136 -7.20 -10.84 -3.52
N PHE A 137 -6.42 -10.45 -4.52
CA PHE A 137 -6.75 -10.68 -5.93
C PHE A 137 -7.05 -12.16 -6.20
N TYR A 138 -6.16 -13.06 -5.78
CA TYR A 138 -6.37 -14.49 -5.99
C TYR A 138 -7.57 -15.05 -5.22
N VAL A 139 -7.85 -14.55 -4.03
CA VAL A 139 -9.08 -14.92 -3.32
C VAL A 139 -10.30 -14.50 -4.12
N LEU A 140 -10.35 -13.29 -4.64
CA LEU A 140 -11.48 -12.78 -5.42
C LEU A 140 -11.66 -13.54 -6.75
N ILE A 141 -10.58 -13.87 -7.46
CA ILE A 141 -10.63 -14.68 -8.67
C ILE A 141 -11.15 -16.10 -8.37
N ASN A 142 -10.67 -16.71 -7.29
CA ASN A 142 -11.13 -18.04 -6.89
C ASN A 142 -12.62 -18.03 -6.51
N GLN A 143 -13.10 -17.02 -5.81
CA GLN A 143 -14.53 -16.86 -5.51
C GLN A 143 -15.33 -16.56 -6.78
N SER A 144 -14.79 -15.78 -7.72
CA SER A 144 -15.39 -15.54 -9.03
C SER A 144 -15.60 -16.85 -9.80
N GLU A 145 -14.59 -17.69 -9.89
CA GLU A 145 -14.70 -19.01 -10.54
C GLU A 145 -15.66 -19.95 -9.82
N LYS A 146 -15.60 -20.00 -8.50
CA LYS A 146 -16.45 -20.85 -7.66
C LYS A 146 -17.93 -20.52 -7.85
N PHE A 147 -18.27 -19.24 -7.92
CA PHE A 147 -19.66 -18.77 -7.97
C PHE A 147 -20.07 -18.22 -9.34
N LYS A 148 -19.35 -18.53 -10.40
CA LYS A 148 -19.59 -18.00 -11.76
C LYS A 148 -21.00 -18.26 -12.30
N ASN A 149 -21.60 -19.39 -11.92
CA ASN A 149 -22.92 -19.78 -12.37
C ASN A 149 -24.04 -19.43 -11.39
N ILE A 150 -23.73 -18.80 -10.26
CA ILE A 150 -24.73 -18.40 -9.27
C ILE A 150 -25.18 -16.99 -9.58
N LEU A 151 -26.43 -16.86 -10.03
CA LEU A 151 -27.03 -15.57 -10.35
C LEU A 151 -27.25 -14.72 -9.10
N MET A 152 -27.11 -13.42 -9.26
CA MET A 152 -27.54 -12.41 -8.30
C MET A 152 -28.23 -11.26 -9.00
N PRO A 153 -29.15 -10.52 -8.33
CA PRO A 153 -29.78 -9.35 -8.91
C PRO A 153 -28.74 -8.22 -9.10
N GLY A 154 -28.65 -7.71 -10.32
CA GLY A 154 -27.90 -6.49 -10.61
C GLY A 154 -28.75 -5.25 -10.33
N TYR A 155 -28.10 -4.17 -9.90
CA TYR A 155 -28.74 -2.91 -9.54
C TYR A 155 -28.14 -1.75 -10.34
N THR A 156 -29.01 -0.83 -10.75
CA THR A 156 -28.65 0.52 -11.20
C THR A 156 -29.51 1.54 -10.46
N HIS A 157 -28.93 2.66 -10.03
CA HIS A 157 -29.65 3.68 -9.25
C HIS A 157 -30.32 3.14 -7.96
N LEU A 158 -29.76 2.09 -7.37
CA LEU A 158 -30.35 1.30 -6.28
C LEU A 158 -31.74 0.72 -6.61
N GLN A 159 -32.05 0.56 -7.90
CA GLN A 159 -33.21 -0.14 -8.40
C GLN A 159 -32.83 -1.50 -8.98
N ILE A 160 -33.70 -2.49 -8.80
CA ILE A 160 -33.55 -3.81 -9.42
C ILE A 160 -33.48 -3.63 -10.94
N ALA A 161 -32.44 -4.18 -11.58
CA ALA A 161 -32.17 -3.92 -12.99
C ALA A 161 -32.13 -5.21 -13.82
N MET A 162 -31.00 -5.90 -13.86
CA MET A 162 -30.75 -7.03 -14.75
C MET A 162 -30.13 -8.19 -13.98
N PRO A 163 -30.10 -9.43 -14.55
CA PRO A 163 -29.36 -10.50 -13.93
C PRO A 163 -27.85 -10.18 -13.94
N SER A 164 -27.21 -10.52 -12.84
CA SER A 164 -25.76 -10.54 -12.65
C SER A 164 -25.37 -11.91 -12.07
N SER A 165 -24.11 -12.10 -11.73
CA SER A 165 -23.65 -13.27 -10.99
C SER A 165 -22.70 -12.87 -9.88
N PHE A 166 -22.60 -13.72 -8.84
CA PHE A 166 -21.56 -13.53 -7.82
C PHE A 166 -20.16 -13.62 -8.45
N GLY A 167 -19.98 -14.46 -9.48
CA GLY A 167 -18.73 -14.48 -10.23
C GLY A 167 -18.35 -13.13 -10.82
N LEU A 168 -19.30 -12.44 -11.47
CA LEU A 168 -19.07 -11.08 -11.99
C LEU A 168 -18.74 -10.09 -10.88
N TRP A 169 -19.43 -10.15 -9.73
CA TRP A 169 -19.18 -9.25 -8.61
C TRP A 169 -17.77 -9.40 -8.06
N PHE A 170 -17.32 -10.63 -7.76
CA PHE A 170 -15.96 -10.89 -7.29
C PHE A 170 -14.92 -10.53 -8.35
N GLY A 171 -15.15 -10.91 -9.61
CA GLY A 171 -14.25 -10.64 -10.73
C GLY A 171 -14.03 -9.15 -10.99
N ALA A 172 -15.08 -8.33 -10.83
CA ALA A 172 -14.99 -6.88 -10.99
C ALA A 172 -14.02 -6.23 -10.01
N TYR A 173 -14.00 -6.68 -8.75
CA TYR A 173 -13.04 -6.20 -7.75
C TYR A 173 -11.63 -6.74 -8.00
N ALA A 174 -11.51 -7.98 -8.48
CA ALA A 174 -10.22 -8.52 -8.88
C ALA A 174 -9.60 -7.71 -10.02
N GLU A 175 -10.36 -7.40 -11.06
CA GLU A 175 -9.88 -6.57 -12.19
C GLU A 175 -9.54 -5.14 -11.75
N SER A 176 -10.33 -4.54 -10.85
CA SER A 176 -10.01 -3.23 -10.26
C SER A 176 -8.66 -3.22 -9.52
N LEU A 177 -8.31 -4.33 -8.84
CA LEU A 177 -7.01 -4.44 -8.18
C LEU A 177 -5.83 -4.53 -9.17
N VAL A 178 -6.05 -4.96 -10.41
CA VAL A 178 -5.00 -4.92 -11.46
C VAL A 178 -4.61 -3.48 -11.76
N ASP A 179 -5.58 -2.59 -11.95
CA ASP A 179 -5.34 -1.17 -12.19
C ASP A 179 -4.61 -0.51 -11.00
N ASP A 180 -5.04 -0.84 -9.78
CA ASP A 180 -4.41 -0.37 -8.56
C ASP A 180 -2.93 -0.83 -8.46
N MET A 181 -2.65 -2.07 -8.84
CA MET A 181 -1.30 -2.63 -8.85
C MET A 181 -0.41 -2.02 -9.94
N MET A 182 -0.95 -1.67 -11.11
CA MET A 182 -0.22 -0.89 -12.13
C MET A 182 0.21 0.47 -11.57
N PHE A 183 -0.66 1.12 -10.82
CA PHE A 183 -0.35 2.40 -10.20
C PHE A 183 0.68 2.24 -9.08
N LEU A 184 0.56 1.20 -8.26
CA LEU A 184 1.55 0.86 -7.22
C LEU A 184 2.93 0.58 -7.82
N GLN A 185 3.01 -0.14 -8.94
CA GLN A 185 4.25 -0.39 -9.67
C GLN A 185 4.91 0.91 -10.17
N ALA A 186 4.11 1.83 -10.71
CA ALA A 186 4.63 3.14 -11.14
C ALA A 186 5.20 3.93 -9.95
N ALA A 187 4.53 3.93 -8.81
CA ALA A 187 5.00 4.56 -7.58
C ALA A 187 6.30 3.90 -7.06
N PHE A 188 6.38 2.57 -7.09
CA PHE A 188 7.59 1.82 -6.75
C PHE A 188 8.78 2.22 -7.62
N LYS A 189 8.62 2.27 -8.95
CA LYS A 189 9.69 2.70 -9.88
C LYS A 189 10.19 4.12 -9.60
N MET A 190 9.31 5.03 -9.18
CA MET A 190 9.71 6.38 -8.77
C MET A 190 10.47 6.40 -7.45
N CYS A 191 10.09 5.54 -6.50
CA CYS A 191 10.75 5.40 -5.22
C CYS A 191 12.11 4.70 -5.35
N ASN A 192 12.26 3.76 -6.29
CA ASN A 192 13.44 2.90 -6.45
C ASN A 192 14.62 3.61 -7.15
N ARG A 193 14.98 4.81 -6.63
CA ARG A 193 16.11 5.63 -7.09
C ARG A 193 16.90 6.16 -5.91
N ASN A 194 18.18 5.80 -5.83
CA ASN A 194 19.07 6.16 -4.73
C ASN A 194 19.28 7.69 -4.62
N PRO A 195 18.99 8.34 -3.48
CA PRO A 195 19.27 9.76 -3.25
C PRO A 195 20.62 10.00 -2.56
N LEU A 196 21.24 8.97 -1.96
CA LEU A 196 22.44 9.08 -1.12
C LEU A 196 23.61 9.69 -1.90
N GLY A 197 24.40 10.50 -1.21
CA GLY A 197 25.50 11.29 -1.77
C GLY A 197 25.06 12.62 -2.37
N SER A 198 23.78 13.00 -2.21
CA SER A 198 23.33 14.38 -2.45
C SER A 198 23.73 15.34 -1.33
N ALA A 199 24.19 14.80 -0.20
CA ALA A 199 24.56 15.52 1.01
C ALA A 199 23.45 16.49 1.47
N ALA A 200 23.78 17.75 1.72
CA ALA A 200 22.77 18.76 2.07
C ALA A 200 21.91 19.23 0.86
N GLY A 201 22.00 18.54 -0.29
CA GLY A 201 21.28 18.87 -1.51
C GLY A 201 22.12 19.50 -2.62
N TYR A 202 23.41 19.68 -2.38
CA TYR A 202 24.31 20.34 -3.32
C TYR A 202 25.58 19.52 -3.62
N GLY A 203 25.61 18.26 -3.18
CA GLY A 203 26.75 17.37 -3.34
C GLY A 203 27.85 17.59 -2.32
N SER A 204 29.03 17.04 -2.60
CA SER A 204 30.21 17.10 -1.73
C SER A 204 31.47 17.26 -2.54
N SER A 205 32.53 17.83 -1.93
CA SER A 205 33.89 17.86 -2.50
C SER A 205 34.60 16.51 -2.35
N PHE A 206 34.09 15.55 -1.57
CA PHE A 206 34.60 14.19 -1.56
C PHE A 206 34.23 13.46 -2.86
N PRO A 207 35.09 12.57 -3.37
CA PRO A 207 34.82 11.82 -4.61
C PRO A 207 33.85 10.65 -4.37
N LEU A 208 32.63 10.96 -3.88
CA LEU A 208 31.64 9.97 -3.48
C LEU A 208 31.25 9.05 -4.64
N ASN A 209 31.33 7.74 -4.44
CA ASN A 209 30.91 6.74 -5.43
C ASN A 209 29.43 6.37 -5.25
N ARG A 210 28.55 7.19 -5.82
CA ARG A 210 27.09 6.99 -5.76
C ARG A 210 26.61 5.76 -6.52
N SER A 211 27.34 5.33 -7.56
CA SER A 211 27.02 4.10 -8.29
C SER A 211 27.23 2.87 -7.41
N LEU A 212 28.30 2.86 -6.60
CA LEU A 212 28.55 1.77 -5.65
C LEU A 212 27.42 1.67 -4.63
N THR A 213 27.05 2.77 -3.98
CA THR A 213 25.94 2.74 -2.98
C THR A 213 24.61 2.38 -3.62
N THR A 214 24.37 2.74 -4.89
CA THR A 214 23.17 2.34 -5.64
C THR A 214 23.09 0.82 -5.80
N GLY A 215 24.18 0.18 -6.19
CA GLY A 215 24.26 -1.28 -6.31
C GLY A 215 24.15 -2.00 -4.96
N LEU A 216 24.92 -1.53 -3.95
CA LEU A 216 24.90 -2.11 -2.60
C LEU A 216 23.50 -2.10 -1.93
N LEU A 217 22.67 -1.13 -2.28
CA LEU A 217 21.32 -0.98 -1.75
C LEU A 217 20.23 -1.54 -2.69
N GLY A 218 20.60 -2.14 -3.81
CA GLY A 218 19.67 -2.75 -4.76
C GLY A 218 18.67 -1.75 -5.37
N PHE A 219 19.09 -0.51 -5.62
CA PHE A 219 18.30 0.45 -6.38
C PHE A 219 18.48 0.25 -7.88
N ASP A 220 17.44 0.42 -8.67
CA ASP A 220 17.53 0.34 -10.14
C ASP A 220 18.36 1.48 -10.74
N SER A 221 18.35 2.65 -10.10
CA SER A 221 19.08 3.82 -10.53
C SER A 221 19.28 4.81 -9.37
N MET A 222 19.77 6.01 -9.67
CA MET A 222 19.90 7.08 -8.68
C MET A 222 19.17 8.37 -9.11
N ASN A 223 18.91 9.25 -8.17
CA ASN A 223 18.59 10.61 -8.47
C ASN A 223 19.89 11.32 -8.89
N TYR A 224 20.10 11.49 -10.20
CA TYR A 224 21.37 12.03 -10.73
C TYR A 224 21.64 13.46 -10.29
N ASN A 225 20.65 14.33 -10.39
CA ASN A 225 20.75 15.70 -9.94
C ASN A 225 20.58 15.76 -8.41
N VAL A 226 21.59 16.25 -7.71
CA VAL A 226 21.62 16.30 -6.23
C VAL A 226 20.58 17.28 -5.65
N VAL A 227 20.25 18.35 -6.36
CA VAL A 227 19.18 19.27 -5.95
C VAL A 227 17.83 18.58 -6.10
N TYR A 228 17.60 17.85 -7.19
CA TYR A 228 16.38 17.10 -7.39
C TYR A 228 16.22 15.98 -6.34
N ALA A 229 17.31 15.34 -5.89
CA ALA A 229 17.25 14.36 -4.82
C ALA A 229 16.54 14.92 -3.59
N GLN A 230 16.86 16.16 -3.18
CA GLN A 230 16.19 16.86 -2.08
C GLN A 230 14.75 17.31 -2.42
N MET A 231 14.55 17.85 -3.62
CA MET A 231 13.21 18.24 -4.10
C MET A 231 12.26 17.06 -4.25
N GLY A 232 12.82 15.84 -4.32
CA GLY A 232 12.04 14.59 -4.33
C GLY A 232 11.27 14.33 -3.03
N ARG A 233 11.70 14.91 -1.90
CA ARG A 233 11.03 14.81 -0.61
C ARG A 233 9.63 15.44 -0.67
N GLY A 234 8.63 14.77 -0.13
CA GLY A 234 7.22 15.16 -0.27
C GLY A 234 6.60 14.78 -1.61
N LYS A 235 7.35 14.83 -2.71
CA LYS A 235 6.86 14.42 -4.04
C LYS A 235 6.74 12.90 -4.18
N VAL A 236 7.75 12.16 -3.73
CA VAL A 236 7.74 10.69 -3.79
C VAL A 236 6.67 10.15 -2.85
N GLU A 237 6.63 10.62 -1.61
CA GLU A 237 5.63 10.21 -0.61
C GLU A 237 4.21 10.49 -1.09
N ARG A 238 3.96 11.66 -1.71
CA ARG A 238 2.67 11.98 -2.31
C ARG A 238 2.28 11.02 -3.43
N ASN A 239 3.20 10.67 -4.34
CA ASN A 239 2.91 9.76 -5.44
C ASN A 239 2.64 8.34 -4.93
N VAL A 240 3.37 7.89 -3.92
CA VAL A 240 3.09 6.64 -3.22
C VAL A 240 1.73 6.70 -2.53
N ALA A 241 1.43 7.79 -1.84
CA ALA A 241 0.13 7.98 -1.18
C ALA A 241 -1.05 7.91 -2.16
N PHE A 242 -0.91 8.40 -3.40
CA PHE A 242 -1.93 8.23 -4.43
C PHE A 242 -2.14 6.76 -4.80
N ALA A 243 -1.08 5.96 -4.90
CA ALA A 243 -1.21 4.53 -5.16
C ALA A 243 -1.87 3.78 -4.00
N LEU A 244 -1.50 4.09 -2.74
CA LEU A 244 -2.18 3.54 -1.56
C LEU A 244 -3.65 3.95 -1.50
N ALA A 245 -3.96 5.20 -1.87
CA ALA A 245 -5.33 5.72 -1.91
C ALA A 245 -6.19 5.03 -2.98
N SER A 246 -5.60 4.60 -4.11
CA SER A 246 -6.29 3.83 -5.15
C SER A 246 -6.74 2.48 -4.62
N ILE A 247 -5.84 1.70 -4.03
CA ILE A 247 -6.17 0.41 -3.39
C ILE A 247 -7.23 0.63 -2.28
N ALA A 248 -7.05 1.64 -1.43
CA ALA A 248 -8.01 1.96 -0.38
C ALA A 248 -9.40 2.32 -0.94
N GLY A 249 -9.46 2.97 -2.12
CA GLY A 249 -10.71 3.26 -2.82
C GLY A 249 -11.45 2.00 -3.23
N THR A 250 -10.74 1.04 -3.83
CA THR A 250 -11.29 -0.28 -4.20
C THR A 250 -11.77 -1.04 -2.97
N LEU A 251 -10.97 -1.10 -1.89
CA LEU A 251 -11.35 -1.76 -0.63
C LEU A 251 -12.56 -1.10 0.03
N SER A 252 -12.63 0.23 0.06
CA SER A 252 -13.76 0.97 0.63
C SER A 252 -15.06 0.65 -0.10
N LYS A 253 -15.00 0.55 -1.44
CA LYS A 253 -16.16 0.20 -2.27
C LYS A 253 -16.59 -1.25 -2.02
N LEU A 254 -15.65 -2.20 -2.00
CA LEU A 254 -15.93 -3.59 -1.68
C LEU A 254 -16.54 -3.75 -0.28
N ALA A 255 -16.00 -3.05 0.72
CA ALA A 255 -16.53 -3.05 2.08
C ALA A 255 -17.95 -2.47 2.16
N PHE A 256 -18.24 -1.44 1.36
CA PHE A 256 -19.61 -0.89 1.27
C PHE A 256 -20.57 -1.91 0.69
N ASP A 257 -20.23 -2.54 -0.45
CA ASP A 257 -21.07 -3.58 -1.07
C ASP A 257 -21.29 -4.75 -0.12
N ALA A 258 -20.24 -5.22 0.56
CA ALA A 258 -20.34 -6.31 1.51
C ALA A 258 -21.29 -5.99 2.70
N CYS A 259 -21.22 -4.76 3.24
CA CYS A 259 -22.18 -4.31 4.27
C CYS A 259 -23.62 -4.26 3.73
N LEU A 260 -23.80 -3.73 2.51
CA LEU A 260 -25.11 -3.62 1.89
C LEU A 260 -25.70 -5.00 1.59
N PHE A 261 -24.93 -5.88 0.97
CA PHE A 261 -25.36 -7.21 0.56
C PHE A 261 -25.55 -8.18 1.74
N ASN A 262 -24.86 -7.95 2.87
CA ASN A 262 -25.07 -8.67 4.11
C ASN A 262 -26.30 -8.17 4.89
N SER A 263 -26.84 -7.01 4.56
CA SER A 263 -28.02 -6.47 5.26
C SER A 263 -29.24 -7.36 5.07
N GLN A 264 -30.14 -7.35 6.06
CA GLN A 264 -31.35 -8.19 6.06
C GLN A 264 -32.28 -7.92 4.86
N ASN A 265 -32.25 -6.71 4.29
CA ASN A 265 -33.06 -6.35 3.13
C ASN A 265 -32.54 -6.93 1.82
N PHE A 266 -31.23 -7.10 1.70
CA PHE A 266 -30.58 -7.70 0.53
C PHE A 266 -30.36 -9.20 0.72
N GLY A 267 -29.66 -9.60 1.76
CA GLY A 267 -29.43 -11.01 2.09
C GLY A 267 -28.69 -11.80 1.01
N PHE A 268 -27.82 -11.10 0.20
CA PHE A 268 -27.08 -11.73 -0.89
C PHE A 268 -25.90 -12.53 -0.37
N VAL A 269 -25.26 -12.01 0.68
CA VAL A 269 -24.10 -12.66 1.31
C VAL A 269 -24.29 -12.77 2.81
N LYS A 270 -23.55 -13.69 3.41
CA LYS A 270 -23.44 -13.83 4.85
C LYS A 270 -21.96 -13.84 5.23
N LEU A 271 -21.60 -12.95 6.13
CA LEU A 271 -20.25 -12.89 6.70
C LEU A 271 -20.04 -14.01 7.71
N PRO A 272 -18.78 -14.47 7.94
CA PRO A 272 -18.44 -15.37 9.03
C PRO A 272 -18.88 -14.80 10.37
N ASP A 273 -19.37 -15.65 11.26
CA ASP A 273 -19.92 -15.21 12.55
C ASP A 273 -18.85 -14.51 13.42
N GLU A 274 -17.60 -14.97 13.36
CA GLU A 274 -16.45 -14.38 14.05
C GLU A 274 -16.04 -13.01 13.52
N CYS A 275 -16.49 -12.64 12.33
CA CYS A 275 -16.25 -11.30 11.72
C CYS A 275 -17.42 -10.33 11.97
N THR A 276 -18.35 -10.70 12.81
CA THR A 276 -19.53 -9.89 13.16
C THR A 276 -19.58 -9.66 14.65
N THR A 277 -20.14 -8.54 15.09
CA THR A 277 -20.40 -8.30 16.50
C THR A 277 -21.89 -8.38 16.81
N GLY A 278 -22.21 -8.83 18.02
CA GLY A 278 -23.58 -8.88 18.50
C GLY A 278 -24.07 -7.53 19.04
N SER A 279 -25.34 -7.48 19.39
CA SER A 279 -25.92 -6.35 20.10
C SER A 279 -26.18 -6.76 21.57
N SER A 280 -25.89 -5.83 22.49
CA SER A 280 -26.16 -6.06 23.95
C SER A 280 -27.64 -6.19 24.30
N ILE A 281 -28.53 -5.76 23.39
CA ILE A 281 -29.99 -5.72 23.63
C ILE A 281 -30.83 -6.43 22.56
N MET A 282 -30.20 -6.75 21.39
CA MET A 282 -30.88 -7.39 20.25
C MET A 282 -30.16 -8.70 19.90
N PRO A 283 -30.57 -9.85 20.46
CA PRO A 283 -29.79 -11.10 20.34
C PRO A 283 -29.72 -11.69 18.93
N HIS A 284 -30.53 -11.22 18.00
CA HIS A 284 -30.54 -11.64 16.60
C HIS A 284 -29.65 -10.81 15.70
N LYS A 285 -29.12 -9.68 16.20
CA LYS A 285 -28.39 -8.70 15.40
C LYS A 285 -26.91 -9.07 15.28
N LYS A 286 -26.41 -9.12 14.04
CA LYS A 286 -24.99 -9.32 13.69
C LYS A 286 -24.53 -8.15 12.85
N ASN A 287 -23.56 -7.38 13.37
CA ASN A 287 -23.05 -6.18 12.72
C ASN A 287 -21.82 -6.48 11.88
N PRO A 288 -21.66 -5.91 10.68
CA PRO A 288 -20.48 -6.11 9.83
C PRO A 288 -19.34 -5.15 10.21
N ASP A 289 -19.01 -5.04 11.51
CA ASP A 289 -18.11 -4.01 12.07
C ASP A 289 -16.75 -4.00 11.39
N VAL A 290 -16.21 -5.15 10.99
CA VAL A 290 -14.93 -5.24 10.33
C VAL A 290 -14.96 -4.48 9.00
N PHE A 291 -16.01 -4.63 8.19
CA PHE A 291 -16.14 -3.88 6.94
C PHE A 291 -16.51 -2.41 7.15
N GLU A 292 -17.24 -2.08 8.21
CA GLU A 292 -17.49 -0.68 8.56
C GLU A 292 -16.18 0.05 8.90
N LEU A 293 -15.32 -0.59 9.72
CA LEU A 293 -14.00 -0.06 10.06
C LEU A 293 -13.05 -0.06 8.86
N THR A 294 -13.05 -1.10 8.04
CA THR A 294 -12.26 -1.15 6.80
C THR A 294 -12.62 0.02 5.90
N ARG A 295 -13.90 0.27 5.66
CA ARG A 295 -14.39 1.40 4.88
C ARG A 295 -13.91 2.74 5.46
N ALA A 296 -14.04 2.93 6.77
CA ALA A 296 -13.63 4.17 7.43
C ALA A 296 -12.11 4.40 7.36
N LYS A 297 -11.30 3.38 7.63
CA LYS A 297 -9.84 3.43 7.51
C LYS A 297 -9.40 3.71 6.06
N CYS A 298 -9.99 3.01 5.10
CA CYS A 298 -9.71 3.24 3.69
C CYS A 298 -10.10 4.65 3.22
N ASN A 299 -11.23 5.21 3.69
CA ASN A 299 -11.61 6.58 3.41
C ASN A 299 -10.61 7.60 4.00
N LYS A 300 -10.07 7.32 5.19
CA LYS A 300 -9.00 8.12 5.79
C LYS A 300 -7.72 8.07 4.94
N ILE A 301 -7.30 6.88 4.48
CA ILE A 301 -6.11 6.70 3.62
C ILE A 301 -6.28 7.47 2.30
N GLN A 302 -7.48 7.55 1.73
CA GLN A 302 -7.75 8.32 0.52
C GLN A 302 -7.49 9.82 0.68
N SER A 303 -7.47 10.36 1.90
CA SER A 303 -7.11 11.77 2.16
C SER A 303 -5.60 12.01 2.25
N LEU A 304 -4.78 10.95 2.36
CA LEU A 304 -3.34 11.05 2.58
C LEU A 304 -2.59 11.88 1.53
N PRO A 305 -2.84 11.72 0.20
CA PRO A 305 -2.16 12.53 -0.80
C PRO A 305 -2.37 14.03 -0.59
N GLN A 306 -3.58 14.42 -0.21
CA GLN A 306 -3.92 15.83 0.04
C GLN A 306 -3.23 16.37 1.29
N GLN A 307 -3.15 15.59 2.36
CA GLN A 307 -2.41 15.99 3.58
C GLN A 307 -0.95 16.26 3.25
N ILE A 308 -0.29 15.34 2.49
CA ILE A 308 1.11 15.51 2.07
C ILE A 308 1.28 16.74 1.17
N MET A 309 0.36 16.98 0.23
CA MET A 309 0.39 18.16 -0.62
C MET A 309 0.31 19.46 0.19
N MET A 310 -0.55 19.51 1.19
CA MET A 310 -0.71 20.70 2.04
C MET A 310 0.54 20.97 2.89
N ILE A 311 1.18 19.95 3.43
CA ILE A 311 2.43 20.07 4.20
C ILE A 311 3.58 20.55 3.30
N ALA A 312 3.68 20.03 2.07
CA ALA A 312 4.77 20.31 1.14
C ALA A 312 4.54 21.59 0.29
N ASN A 313 3.43 22.28 0.44
CA ASN A 313 3.11 23.47 -0.35
C ASN A 313 4.05 24.63 -0.04
N ASN A 314 4.29 25.47 -1.08
CA ASN A 314 5.00 26.74 -0.99
C ASN A 314 6.47 26.62 -0.51
N LEU A 315 7.08 25.45 -0.63
CA LEU A 315 8.49 25.25 -0.31
C LEU A 315 9.34 25.46 -1.57
N PRO A 316 10.38 26.31 -1.52
CA PRO A 316 11.36 26.41 -2.60
C PRO A 316 12.23 25.15 -2.68
N SER A 317 13.13 25.08 -3.68
CA SER A 317 14.09 23.99 -3.77
C SER A 317 15.04 23.95 -2.57
N GLY A 318 15.41 22.75 -2.13
CA GLY A 318 16.23 22.52 -0.94
C GLY A 318 15.50 21.75 0.14
N TYR A 319 16.12 21.65 1.32
CA TYR A 319 15.53 20.99 2.48
C TYR A 319 14.82 22.00 3.39
N PHE A 320 13.66 21.61 3.88
CA PHE A 320 12.88 22.37 4.87
C PHE A 320 12.33 21.42 5.94
N ARG A 321 12.31 21.90 7.18
CA ARG A 321 11.85 21.11 8.34
C ARG A 321 10.35 20.80 8.30
N ASP A 322 9.58 21.55 7.54
CA ASP A 322 8.16 21.30 7.26
C ASP A 322 7.93 19.83 6.80
N LEU A 323 8.84 19.30 6.01
CA LEU A 323 8.76 17.94 5.48
C LEU A 323 8.89 16.83 6.55
N GLN A 324 9.34 17.18 7.78
CA GLN A 324 9.40 16.26 8.90
C GLN A 324 8.00 15.74 9.27
N ILE A 325 6.99 16.61 9.24
CA ILE A 325 5.61 16.27 9.62
C ILE A 325 4.99 15.22 8.68
N ILE A 326 5.48 15.09 7.45
CA ILE A 326 4.99 14.08 6.50
C ILE A 326 5.12 12.67 7.09
N LYS A 327 6.15 12.39 7.89
CA LYS A 327 6.35 11.07 8.52
C LYS A 327 5.15 10.67 9.39
N GLU A 328 4.54 11.61 10.11
CA GLU A 328 3.44 11.35 11.03
C GLU A 328 2.17 10.81 10.34
N VAL A 329 1.94 11.20 9.10
CA VAL A 329 0.78 10.77 8.33
C VAL A 329 1.12 9.63 7.36
N PHE A 330 2.34 9.61 6.83
CA PHE A 330 2.76 8.69 5.78
C PHE A 330 3.16 7.30 6.29
N LEU A 331 4.01 7.24 7.35
CA LEU A 331 4.55 5.96 7.82
C LEU A 331 3.45 5.04 8.39
N PRO A 332 2.55 5.48 9.27
CA PRO A 332 1.51 4.62 9.82
C PRO A 332 0.44 4.18 8.80
N ALA A 333 0.30 4.90 7.69
CA ALA A 333 -0.71 4.58 6.68
C ALA A 333 -0.51 3.21 6.01
N PHE A 334 0.74 2.74 5.93
CA PHE A 334 1.05 1.41 5.41
C PHE A 334 0.48 0.31 6.29
N ASP A 335 0.68 0.40 7.61
CA ASP A 335 0.18 -0.61 8.55
C ASP A 335 -1.35 -0.65 8.52
N GLU A 336 -1.99 0.53 8.47
CA GLU A 336 -3.44 0.64 8.40
C GLU A 336 -4.02 0.02 7.12
N LEU A 337 -3.36 0.22 5.96
CA LEU A 337 -3.77 -0.39 4.69
C LEU A 337 -3.55 -1.90 4.68
N LYS A 338 -2.38 -2.35 5.18
CA LYS A 338 -2.06 -3.78 5.27
C LYS A 338 -3.08 -4.54 6.14
N ASP A 339 -3.50 -3.94 7.25
CA ASP A 339 -4.54 -4.53 8.10
C ASP A 339 -5.88 -4.62 7.38
N CYS A 340 -6.27 -3.58 6.64
CA CYS A 340 -7.48 -3.61 5.81
C CYS A 340 -7.41 -4.71 4.74
N LEU A 341 -6.26 -4.87 4.07
CA LEU A 341 -6.05 -5.94 3.08
C LEU A 341 -6.18 -7.33 3.72
N ARG A 342 -5.50 -7.58 4.84
CA ARG A 342 -5.54 -8.88 5.55
C ARG A 342 -6.96 -9.24 5.98
N MET A 343 -7.68 -8.30 6.58
CA MET A 343 -9.05 -8.55 7.04
C MET A 343 -10.00 -8.77 5.87
N THR A 344 -9.89 -7.98 4.81
CA THR A 344 -10.70 -8.16 3.59
C THR A 344 -10.41 -9.52 2.95
N THR A 345 -9.15 -9.91 2.81
CA THR A 345 -8.74 -11.21 2.25
C THR A 345 -9.36 -12.37 3.05
N TYR A 346 -9.23 -12.33 4.38
CA TYR A 346 -9.79 -13.35 5.26
C TYR A 346 -11.30 -13.48 5.08
N ILE A 347 -12.03 -12.37 5.16
CA ILE A 347 -13.49 -12.40 5.07
C ILE A 347 -13.97 -12.84 3.69
N MET A 348 -13.34 -12.35 2.61
CA MET A 348 -13.72 -12.71 1.25
C MET A 348 -13.45 -14.17 0.93
N ASN A 349 -12.47 -14.80 1.58
CA ASN A 349 -12.24 -16.25 1.46
C ASN A 349 -13.36 -17.08 2.11
N GLU A 350 -13.90 -16.61 3.22
CA GLU A 350 -14.90 -17.33 4.04
C GLU A 350 -16.36 -16.90 3.79
N ILE A 351 -16.59 -15.88 2.96
CA ILE A 351 -17.91 -15.32 2.69
C ILE A 351 -18.82 -16.37 2.04
N LYS A 352 -20.08 -16.43 2.49
CA LYS A 352 -21.10 -17.31 1.92
C LYS A 352 -22.05 -16.51 1.07
N VAL A 353 -22.38 -17.01 -0.12
CA VAL A 353 -23.38 -16.40 -1.00
C VAL A 353 -24.73 -17.09 -0.83
N ASN A 354 -25.80 -16.35 -1.07
CA ASN A 354 -27.15 -16.92 -1.13
C ASN A 354 -27.42 -17.43 -2.56
N GLU A 355 -27.21 -18.71 -2.77
CA GLU A 355 -27.34 -19.35 -4.09
C GLU A 355 -28.77 -19.31 -4.65
N HIS A 356 -29.77 -19.07 -3.80
CA HIS A 356 -31.19 -19.07 -4.12
C HIS A 356 -31.81 -17.66 -4.16
N ILE A 357 -31.02 -16.62 -4.12
CA ILE A 357 -31.52 -15.25 -4.00
C ILE A 357 -32.46 -14.85 -5.15
N VAL A 358 -32.19 -15.32 -6.37
CA VAL A 358 -33.04 -15.01 -7.55
C VAL A 358 -34.32 -15.85 -7.61
N ASP A 359 -34.52 -16.79 -6.65
CA ASP A 359 -35.76 -17.54 -6.54
C ASP A 359 -36.90 -16.72 -5.87
N ASP A 360 -36.54 -15.64 -5.18
CA ASP A 360 -37.50 -14.69 -4.64
C ASP A 360 -38.22 -13.94 -5.80
N ASP A 361 -39.55 -13.95 -5.75
CA ASP A 361 -40.41 -13.32 -6.78
C ASP A 361 -40.13 -11.82 -6.98
N ARG A 362 -39.56 -11.14 -5.95
CA ARG A 362 -39.10 -9.74 -6.08
C ARG A 362 -38.14 -9.53 -7.25
N TYR A 363 -37.41 -10.56 -7.61
CA TYR A 363 -36.36 -10.49 -8.64
C TYR A 363 -36.81 -11.04 -10.00
N LEU A 364 -38.07 -11.46 -10.17
CA LEU A 364 -38.54 -11.99 -11.45
C LEU A 364 -38.31 -11.03 -12.60
N LEU A 365 -38.49 -9.73 -12.39
CA LEU A 365 -38.41 -8.72 -13.42
C LEU A 365 -36.98 -8.40 -13.90
N ILE A 366 -35.93 -8.91 -13.23
CA ILE A 366 -34.55 -8.76 -13.74
C ILE A 366 -34.41 -9.41 -15.13
N PHE A 367 -35.18 -10.44 -15.42
CA PHE A 367 -35.16 -11.19 -16.68
C PHE A 367 -35.97 -10.53 -17.81
N SER A 368 -36.57 -9.36 -17.60
CA SER A 368 -37.40 -8.69 -18.61
C SER A 368 -36.66 -8.36 -19.89
N VAL A 369 -35.39 -7.94 -19.79
CA VAL A 369 -34.54 -7.65 -20.96
C VAL A 369 -34.16 -8.94 -21.70
N GLU A 370 -33.95 -10.05 -20.98
CA GLU A 370 -33.69 -11.37 -21.59
C GLU A 370 -34.87 -11.82 -22.46
N GLU A 371 -36.10 -11.58 -22.01
CA GLU A 371 -37.30 -11.88 -22.79
C GLU A 371 -37.46 -10.97 -23.99
N VAL A 372 -37.17 -9.67 -23.87
CA VAL A 372 -37.13 -8.74 -25.00
C VAL A 372 -36.11 -9.22 -26.04
N ASN A 373 -34.92 -9.60 -25.59
CA ASN A 373 -33.86 -10.09 -26.50
C ASN A 373 -34.22 -11.42 -27.16
N ARG A 374 -34.93 -12.32 -26.45
CA ARG A 374 -35.41 -13.59 -26.97
C ARG A 374 -36.40 -13.32 -28.12
N LEU A 375 -37.39 -12.47 -27.91
CA LEU A 375 -38.40 -12.09 -28.94
C LEU A 375 -37.74 -11.38 -30.14
N ALA A 376 -36.74 -10.54 -29.89
CA ALA A 376 -36.00 -9.89 -30.97
C ALA A 376 -35.20 -10.88 -31.83
N ARG A 377 -34.60 -11.91 -31.21
CA ARG A 377 -33.92 -13.00 -31.93
C ARG A 377 -34.91 -13.86 -32.77
N GLU A 378 -36.13 -13.95 -32.34
CA GLU A 378 -37.23 -14.60 -33.08
C GLU A 378 -37.78 -13.75 -34.22
N GLY A 379 -37.24 -12.54 -34.45
CA GLY A 379 -37.58 -11.67 -35.57
C GLY A 379 -38.55 -10.53 -35.26
N MET A 380 -38.98 -10.37 -33.99
CA MET A 380 -39.78 -9.23 -33.58
C MET A 380 -38.91 -7.96 -33.52
N PRO A 381 -39.35 -6.82 -34.08
CA PRO A 381 -38.63 -5.56 -33.89
C PRO A 381 -38.46 -5.24 -32.39
N PHE A 382 -37.26 -4.82 -32.01
CA PHE A 382 -36.92 -4.61 -30.59
C PHE A 382 -37.89 -3.71 -29.84
N ARG A 383 -38.38 -2.63 -30.48
CA ARG A 383 -39.37 -1.73 -29.87
C ARG A 383 -40.72 -2.40 -29.62
N ASP A 384 -41.12 -3.31 -30.49
CA ASP A 384 -42.40 -4.05 -30.36
C ASP A 384 -42.24 -5.14 -29.28
N ALA A 385 -41.11 -5.83 -29.24
CA ALA A 385 -40.77 -6.75 -28.17
C ALA A 385 -40.77 -6.06 -26.81
N TYR A 386 -40.14 -4.90 -26.70
CA TYR A 386 -40.13 -4.10 -25.47
C TYR A 386 -41.55 -3.73 -25.01
N LYS A 387 -42.39 -3.23 -25.93
CA LYS A 387 -43.79 -2.88 -25.61
C LYS A 387 -44.58 -4.11 -25.17
N LYS A 388 -44.43 -5.23 -25.89
CA LYS A 388 -45.10 -6.48 -25.54
C LYS A 388 -44.73 -6.94 -24.13
N VAL A 389 -43.46 -7.03 -23.82
CA VAL A 389 -42.97 -7.43 -22.48
C VAL A 389 -43.49 -6.45 -21.42
N GLY A 390 -43.47 -5.15 -21.67
CA GLY A 390 -44.00 -4.14 -20.75
C GLY A 390 -45.50 -4.37 -20.44
N LEU A 391 -46.31 -4.62 -21.47
CA LEU A 391 -47.74 -4.92 -21.30
C LEU A 391 -47.97 -6.25 -20.57
N ASP A 392 -47.16 -7.27 -20.82
CA ASP A 392 -47.23 -8.56 -20.08
C ASP A 392 -46.91 -8.37 -18.62
N ILE A 393 -45.93 -7.49 -18.27
CA ILE A 393 -45.60 -7.13 -16.88
C ILE A 393 -46.77 -6.41 -16.22
N GLU A 394 -47.33 -5.37 -16.88
CA GLU A 394 -48.50 -4.64 -16.33
C GLU A 394 -49.72 -5.52 -16.12
N ALA A 395 -49.91 -6.50 -17.00
CA ALA A 395 -50.99 -7.47 -16.87
C ALA A 395 -50.74 -8.61 -15.87
N GLY A 396 -49.54 -8.65 -15.23
CA GLY A 396 -49.16 -9.75 -14.32
C GLY A 396 -48.96 -11.10 -15.01
N LYS A 397 -48.69 -11.08 -16.33
CA LYS A 397 -48.54 -12.31 -17.16
C LYS A 397 -47.06 -12.62 -17.49
N PHE A 398 -46.13 -11.78 -17.04
CA PHE A 398 -44.72 -11.99 -17.29
C PHE A 398 -44.20 -13.24 -16.60
N THR A 399 -43.56 -14.11 -17.35
CA THR A 399 -42.84 -15.30 -16.86
C THR A 399 -41.55 -15.46 -17.63
N HIS A 400 -40.53 -16.00 -16.97
CA HIS A 400 -39.23 -16.30 -17.58
C HIS A 400 -38.63 -17.55 -16.95
N SER A 401 -37.81 -18.29 -17.70
CA SER A 401 -37.17 -19.53 -17.26
C SER A 401 -36.05 -19.32 -16.22
N LYS A 402 -35.67 -18.08 -15.93
CA LYS A 402 -34.50 -17.69 -15.11
C LYS A 402 -33.16 -18.15 -15.68
N GLU A 403 -33.11 -18.57 -16.93
CA GLU A 403 -31.89 -18.94 -17.63
C GLU A 403 -31.29 -17.72 -18.34
N VAL A 404 -29.98 -17.56 -18.22
CA VAL A 404 -29.22 -16.48 -18.87
C VAL A 404 -28.08 -17.10 -19.66
N HIS A 405 -28.00 -16.76 -20.95
CA HIS A 405 -27.00 -17.26 -21.86
C HIS A 405 -26.28 -16.12 -22.57
N HIS A 406 -25.23 -15.59 -21.94
CA HIS A 406 -24.35 -14.61 -22.55
C HIS A 406 -23.07 -15.31 -23.06
N THR A 407 -22.57 -14.91 -24.22
CA THR A 407 -21.38 -15.53 -24.83
C THR A 407 -20.24 -14.53 -25.06
N HIS A 408 -20.52 -13.24 -24.96
CA HIS A 408 -19.48 -12.22 -25.14
C HIS A 408 -18.56 -12.12 -23.92
N GLU A 409 -17.38 -11.60 -24.13
CA GLU A 409 -16.34 -11.47 -23.15
C GLU A 409 -16.79 -10.60 -21.95
N GLY A 410 -16.39 -11.02 -20.74
CA GLY A 410 -16.65 -10.29 -19.50
C GLY A 410 -18.10 -10.35 -18.99
N SER A 411 -18.94 -11.26 -19.50
CA SER A 411 -20.34 -11.40 -19.08
C SER A 411 -20.62 -12.75 -18.40
N ILE A 412 -21.85 -12.94 -17.92
CA ILE A 412 -22.33 -14.20 -17.33
C ILE A 412 -22.08 -15.36 -18.31
N GLY A 413 -21.34 -16.36 -17.89
CA GLY A 413 -20.95 -17.52 -18.75
C GLY A 413 -19.60 -17.38 -19.44
N ASN A 414 -19.05 -16.16 -19.55
CA ASN A 414 -17.71 -15.91 -20.10
C ASN A 414 -16.98 -14.77 -19.33
N LEU A 415 -16.58 -15.04 -18.09
CA LEU A 415 -16.04 -14.04 -17.17
C LEU A 415 -14.64 -13.53 -17.55
N CYS A 416 -13.90 -14.26 -18.40
CA CYS A 416 -12.53 -13.94 -18.80
C CYS A 416 -11.53 -13.83 -17.63
N ASN A 417 -11.75 -14.56 -16.55
CA ASN A 417 -10.87 -14.57 -15.37
C ASN A 417 -9.44 -14.97 -15.69
N ASP A 418 -9.22 -15.84 -16.71
CA ASP A 418 -7.91 -16.20 -17.23
C ASP A 418 -7.15 -14.99 -17.77
N ARG A 419 -7.85 -14.07 -18.45
CA ARG A 419 -7.27 -12.82 -18.98
C ARG A 419 -6.94 -11.85 -17.87
N ILE A 420 -7.82 -11.71 -16.89
CA ILE A 420 -7.59 -10.87 -15.70
C ILE A 420 -6.38 -11.38 -14.91
N ASN A 421 -6.24 -12.71 -14.77
CA ASN A 421 -5.07 -13.34 -14.16
C ASN A 421 -3.76 -12.99 -14.90
N LEU A 422 -3.75 -13.08 -16.23
CA LEU A 422 -2.57 -12.74 -17.02
C LEU A 422 -2.16 -11.26 -16.83
N LEU A 423 -3.12 -10.34 -16.81
CA LEU A 423 -2.84 -8.92 -16.56
C LEU A 423 -2.18 -8.71 -15.19
N MET A 424 -2.67 -9.37 -14.14
CA MET A 424 -2.06 -9.28 -12.81
C MET A 424 -0.64 -9.84 -12.80
N GLN A 425 -0.40 -10.98 -13.44
CA GLN A 425 0.94 -11.59 -13.53
C GLN A 425 1.92 -10.65 -14.24
N GLU A 426 1.55 -10.04 -15.35
CA GLU A 426 2.38 -9.05 -16.07
C GLU A 426 2.76 -7.86 -15.17
N VAL A 427 1.82 -7.39 -14.36
CA VAL A 427 2.09 -6.28 -13.41
C VAL A 427 3.05 -6.73 -12.33
N ILE A 428 2.86 -7.92 -11.74
CA ILE A 428 3.71 -8.45 -10.67
C ILE A 428 5.14 -8.67 -11.17
N GLU A 429 5.31 -9.25 -12.35
CA GLU A 429 6.63 -9.45 -12.96
C GLU A 429 7.38 -8.15 -13.20
N GLY A 430 6.66 -7.06 -13.39
CA GLY A 430 7.24 -5.73 -13.56
C GLY A 430 7.78 -5.05 -12.29
N PHE A 431 7.62 -5.68 -11.09
CA PHE A 431 8.30 -5.26 -9.87
C PHE A 431 9.67 -5.95 -9.76
N ASN A 432 10.71 -5.21 -9.42
CA ASN A 432 12.06 -5.75 -9.21
C ASN A 432 12.34 -5.91 -7.70
N PHE A 433 11.56 -6.73 -7.00
CA PHE A 433 11.75 -6.95 -5.56
C PHE A 433 12.96 -7.83 -5.21
N CYS A 434 13.39 -8.69 -6.14
CA CYS A 434 14.50 -9.61 -5.89
C CYS A 434 15.81 -8.86 -5.60
N SER A 435 16.13 -7.82 -6.37
CA SER A 435 17.37 -7.05 -6.18
C SER A 435 17.47 -6.39 -4.81
N MET A 436 16.33 -5.99 -4.24
CA MET A 436 16.27 -5.43 -2.87
C MET A 436 16.65 -6.47 -1.83
N ALA A 437 16.04 -7.65 -1.89
CA ALA A 437 16.25 -8.73 -0.93
C ALA A 437 17.69 -9.27 -1.00
N GLU A 438 18.23 -9.42 -2.20
CA GLU A 438 19.61 -9.85 -2.42
C GLU A 438 20.62 -8.83 -1.87
N ALA A 439 20.41 -7.53 -2.12
CA ALA A 439 21.26 -6.46 -1.62
C ALA A 439 21.25 -6.39 -0.07
N GLU A 440 20.09 -6.44 0.54
CA GLU A 440 19.95 -6.46 2.00
C GLU A 440 20.66 -7.67 2.60
N LYS A 441 20.41 -8.86 2.05
CA LYS A 441 21.09 -10.09 2.48
C LYS A 441 22.61 -9.99 2.35
N ALA A 442 23.11 -9.41 1.26
CA ALA A 442 24.55 -9.23 1.05
C ALA A 442 25.19 -8.27 2.07
N LEU A 443 24.54 -7.15 2.39
CA LEU A 443 25.04 -6.19 3.41
C LEU A 443 25.06 -6.80 4.82
N LEU A 444 24.06 -7.62 5.12
CA LEU A 444 23.93 -8.26 6.45
C LEU A 444 24.80 -9.51 6.59
N ALA A 445 25.26 -10.12 5.48
CA ALA A 445 26.14 -11.29 5.55
C ALA A 445 27.43 -10.95 6.29
N THR A 446 27.79 -11.80 7.25
CA THR A 446 29.13 -11.77 7.85
C THR A 446 30.10 -12.30 6.82
N GLY A 447 30.97 -11.45 6.28
CA GLY A 447 32.07 -11.95 5.46
C GLY A 447 32.89 -12.97 6.27
N GLU A 448 32.87 -14.22 5.86
CA GLU A 448 33.80 -15.23 6.30
C GLU A 448 35.22 -14.87 5.81
#